data_e2f23748056f99a70d67d19042b43b98
#
_entry.id   e2f23748056f99a70d67d19042b43b98
#
_cell.length_a   1.000
_cell.length_b   1.000
_cell.length_c   1.000
_cell.angle_alpha   90.00
_cell.angle_beta   90.00
_cell.angle_gamma   90.00
#
_symmetry.space_group_name_H-M   'P 1'
#
loop_
_entity.id
_entity.type
_entity.pdbx_description
1 polymer ?
#
loop_
_entity_poly.entity_id
_entity_poly.type
_entity_poly.pdbx_seq_one_letter_code
_entity_poly.pdbx_strand_id
1 'polypeptide(L)'
;MEYKTKICAYVQTAYAKANYKNECMDTRQFIGLRVIIDCLEKEGYTIEYAGEATVHNYDIILVSLTSDCDWWTYIEEAERWKKGNYKVLIGGAGVLHISPFLPWFYAVIFGRGENLITPVVKGIETGNRYEHESVCYSDTFSEEKIYKIAQVNEVYKGEIKLSENRKFVEGAIGCNHKCLFCGYTWQRKFVSPNKYYKMEDS
;
A
#
# COMPACT_ATOMS: atom_id res chain seq x y z
N MET A 1 -19.36 25.21 -3.36
CA MET A 1 -17.96 24.72 -3.43
C MET A 1 -18.04 23.24 -3.19
N GLU A 2 -17.70 22.43 -4.18
CA GLU A 2 -17.73 20.99 -4.08
C GLU A 2 -16.61 20.56 -3.13
N TYR A 3 -16.94 19.79 -2.10
CA TYR A 3 -15.94 19.30 -1.14
C TYR A 3 -15.07 18.26 -1.86
N LYS A 4 -13.79 18.52 -2.00
CA LYS A 4 -12.84 17.59 -2.61
C LYS A 4 -12.15 16.79 -1.51
N THR A 5 -12.27 15.49 -1.55
CA THR A 5 -11.62 14.55 -0.63
C THR A 5 -10.12 14.78 -0.59
N LYS A 6 -9.58 14.99 0.61
CA LYS A 6 -8.15 15.20 0.82
C LYS A 6 -7.48 13.86 1.12
N ILE A 7 -6.51 13.50 0.31
CA ILE A 7 -5.79 12.24 0.41
C ILE A 7 -4.31 12.50 0.70
N CYS A 8 -3.76 11.79 1.64
CA CYS A 8 -2.31 11.81 1.86
C CYS A 8 -1.69 10.41 1.84
N ALA A 9 -0.43 10.38 1.49
CA ALA A 9 0.44 9.23 1.67
C ALA A 9 1.24 9.42 2.97
N TYR A 10 1.05 8.49 3.90
CA TYR A 10 1.79 8.46 5.16
C TYR A 10 2.77 7.30 5.14
N VAL A 11 4.02 7.61 5.33
CA VAL A 11 5.08 6.60 5.35
C VAL A 11 5.93 6.81 6.58
N GLN A 12 5.84 5.88 7.50
CA GLN A 12 6.75 5.81 8.63
C GLN A 12 7.15 4.36 8.85
N THR A 13 8.42 4.06 8.64
CA THR A 13 9.00 2.75 8.91
C THR A 13 9.93 2.83 10.10
N ALA A 14 10.26 1.68 10.70
CA ALA A 14 11.25 1.60 11.76
C ALA A 14 12.60 2.21 11.33
N TYR A 15 12.96 2.02 10.06
CA TYR A 15 14.15 2.63 9.47
C TYR A 15 14.05 4.15 9.39
N ALA A 16 12.88 4.67 9.05
CA ALA A 16 12.61 6.10 9.02
C ALA A 16 12.75 6.75 10.39
N LYS A 17 12.14 6.17 11.41
CA LYS A 17 12.27 6.65 12.79
C LYS A 17 13.73 6.71 13.25
N ALA A 18 14.55 5.76 12.86
CA ALA A 18 15.95 5.69 13.24
C ALA A 18 16.83 6.76 12.55
N ASN A 19 16.53 7.08 11.29
CA ASN A 19 17.43 7.88 10.46
C ASN A 19 16.93 9.29 10.12
N TYR A 20 15.62 9.54 10.23
CA TYR A 20 15.00 10.80 9.80
C TYR A 20 14.04 11.31 10.88
N LYS A 21 14.59 12.02 11.85
CA LYS A 21 13.76 12.71 12.86
C LYS A 21 12.90 13.77 12.18
N ASN A 22 11.59 13.53 12.10
CA ASN A 22 10.56 14.51 11.75
C ASN A 22 10.49 15.04 10.30
N GLU A 23 11.17 14.48 9.35
CA GLU A 23 10.98 14.85 7.95
C GLU A 23 10.04 13.85 7.26
N CYS A 24 9.14 14.38 6.44
CA CYS A 24 8.32 13.57 5.53
C CYS A 24 9.27 12.72 4.69
N MET A 25 9.21 11.42 4.87
CA MET A 25 10.16 10.53 4.22
C MET A 25 10.10 10.67 2.73
N ASP A 26 11.28 10.72 2.16
CA ASP A 26 11.46 10.55 0.75
C ASP A 26 10.87 9.20 0.31
N THR A 27 9.66 9.28 -0.25
CA THR A 27 8.89 8.13 -0.73
C THR A 27 9.57 7.34 -1.84
N ARG A 28 10.77 7.77 -2.28
CA ARG A 28 11.62 7.01 -3.20
C ARG A 28 11.90 5.59 -2.74
N GLN A 29 11.84 5.34 -1.43
CA GLN A 29 12.03 4.00 -0.85
C GLN A 29 10.79 3.11 -0.92
N PHE A 30 9.60 3.68 -1.20
CA PHE A 30 8.32 2.95 -1.20
C PHE A 30 7.71 2.91 -2.58
N ILE A 31 8.37 2.19 -3.46
CA ILE A 31 7.98 2.10 -4.87
C ILE A 31 6.53 1.61 -5.02
N GLY A 32 6.11 0.64 -4.22
CA GLY A 32 4.72 0.18 -4.22
C GLY A 32 3.71 1.29 -3.91
N LEU A 33 4.01 2.14 -2.92
CA LEU A 33 3.15 3.28 -2.59
C LEU A 33 3.15 4.32 -3.73
N ARG A 34 4.30 4.56 -4.36
CA ARG A 34 4.39 5.46 -5.52
C ARG A 34 3.57 4.97 -6.71
N VAL A 35 3.52 3.67 -6.96
CA VAL A 35 2.64 3.09 -7.97
C VAL A 35 1.18 3.37 -7.65
N ILE A 36 0.77 3.19 -6.40
CA ILE A 36 -0.60 3.49 -5.94
C ILE A 36 -0.94 4.97 -6.09
N ILE A 37 -0.01 5.85 -5.72
CA ILE A 37 -0.17 7.31 -5.90
C ILE A 37 -0.35 7.64 -7.38
N ASP A 38 0.50 7.13 -8.26
CA ASP A 38 0.41 7.37 -9.71
C ASP A 38 -0.92 6.86 -10.30
N CYS A 39 -1.46 5.74 -9.82
CA CYS A 39 -2.77 5.26 -10.21
C CYS A 39 -3.88 6.26 -9.84
N LEU A 40 -3.82 6.85 -8.64
CA LEU A 40 -4.80 7.84 -8.21
C LEU A 40 -4.62 9.19 -8.93
N GLU A 41 -3.38 9.63 -9.15
CA GLU A 41 -3.09 10.87 -9.87
C GLU A 41 -3.59 10.82 -11.32
N LYS A 42 -3.49 9.67 -11.99
CA LYS A 42 -4.06 9.44 -13.33
C LYS A 42 -5.59 9.56 -13.37
N GLU A 43 -6.24 9.31 -12.25
CA GLU A 43 -7.70 9.49 -12.09
C GLU A 43 -8.08 10.89 -11.60
N GLY A 44 -7.11 11.81 -11.53
CA GLY A 44 -7.33 13.22 -11.20
C GLY A 44 -7.29 13.54 -9.70
N TYR A 45 -6.89 12.59 -8.85
CA TYR A 45 -6.66 12.87 -7.43
C TYR A 45 -5.35 13.62 -7.22
N THR A 46 -5.32 14.43 -6.17
CA THR A 46 -4.09 15.07 -5.68
C THR A 46 -3.69 14.39 -4.38
N ILE A 47 -2.49 13.84 -4.34
CA ILE A 47 -1.98 13.13 -3.18
C ILE A 47 -0.83 13.92 -2.57
N GLU A 48 -0.98 14.26 -1.31
CA GLU A 48 0.05 14.95 -0.54
C GLU A 48 0.79 13.97 0.38
N TYR A 49 1.96 14.34 0.83
CA TYR A 49 2.69 13.58 1.85
C TYR A 49 2.44 14.19 3.20
N ALA A 50 2.05 13.36 4.17
CA ALA A 50 1.79 13.78 5.53
C ALA A 50 2.69 13.07 6.52
N GLY A 51 3.22 13.83 7.46
CA GLY A 51 3.84 13.32 8.66
C GLY A 51 2.83 13.25 9.82
N GLU A 52 3.29 12.78 10.97
CA GLU A 52 2.47 12.62 12.19
C GLU A 52 1.70 13.90 12.58
N ALA A 53 2.35 15.07 12.46
CA ALA A 53 1.76 16.34 12.83
C ALA A 53 0.65 16.84 11.90
N THR A 54 0.58 16.37 10.67
CA THR A 54 -0.30 16.89 9.62
C THR A 54 -1.34 15.90 9.12
N VAL A 55 -1.19 14.63 9.45
CA VAL A 55 -2.05 13.53 8.97
C VAL A 55 -3.54 13.75 9.29
N HIS A 56 -3.85 14.45 10.37
CA HIS A 56 -5.23 14.75 10.80
C HIS A 56 -5.97 15.76 9.90
N ASN A 57 -5.28 16.38 8.93
CA ASN A 57 -5.88 17.31 7.96
C ASN A 57 -6.47 16.61 6.73
N TYR A 58 -6.39 15.29 6.66
CA TYR A 58 -6.80 14.48 5.51
C TYR A 58 -7.97 13.57 5.85
N ASP A 59 -8.75 13.22 4.83
CA ASP A 59 -9.90 12.32 4.94
C ASP A 59 -9.48 10.86 4.75
N ILE A 60 -8.52 10.64 3.84
CA ILE A 60 -7.98 9.33 3.50
C ILE A 60 -6.47 9.33 3.69
N ILE A 61 -5.98 8.33 4.38
CA ILE A 61 -4.57 8.12 4.65
C ILE A 61 -4.13 6.82 3.98
N LEU A 62 -3.17 6.91 3.07
CA LEU A 62 -2.56 5.75 2.41
C LEU A 62 -1.32 5.33 3.17
N VAL A 63 -1.28 4.08 3.61
CA VAL A 63 -0.18 3.49 4.37
C VAL A 63 0.38 2.28 3.63
N SER A 64 1.70 2.20 3.51
CA SER A 64 2.38 1.02 2.96
C SER A 64 3.19 0.31 4.02
N LEU A 65 2.91 -0.98 4.19
CA LEU A 65 3.75 -1.89 4.97
C LEU A 65 4.65 -2.66 4.03
N THR A 66 5.95 -2.45 4.13
CA THR A 66 6.94 -3.13 3.29
C THR A 66 7.40 -4.43 3.91
N SER A 67 7.52 -4.46 5.23
CA SER A 67 7.95 -5.64 6.00
C SER A 67 7.14 -5.81 7.29
N ASP A 68 7.22 -6.98 7.88
CA ASP A 68 6.59 -7.29 9.17
C ASP A 68 7.14 -6.41 10.31
N CYS A 69 8.40 -5.96 10.19
CA CYS A 69 9.02 -5.07 11.18
C CYS A 69 8.41 -3.66 11.19
N ASP A 70 7.75 -3.24 10.12
CA ASP A 70 7.09 -1.93 10.05
C ASP A 70 5.92 -1.82 11.03
N TRP A 71 5.36 -2.96 11.46
CA TRP A 71 4.24 -3.03 12.40
C TRP A 71 4.47 -2.30 13.71
N TRP A 72 5.61 -2.55 14.33
CA TRP A 72 5.97 -1.92 15.60
C TRP A 72 5.97 -0.41 15.53
N THR A 73 6.24 0.12 14.34
CA THR A 73 6.23 1.55 14.08
C THR A 73 4.82 2.12 14.01
N TYR A 74 3.88 1.35 13.45
CA TYR A 74 2.51 1.82 13.22
C TYR A 74 1.54 1.55 14.36
N ILE A 75 1.89 0.75 15.36
CA ILE A 75 0.97 0.42 16.47
C ILE A 75 0.51 1.69 17.20
N GLU A 76 1.43 2.57 17.57
CA GLU A 76 1.09 3.81 18.27
C GLU A 76 0.26 4.77 17.42
N GLU A 77 0.59 4.88 16.12
CA GLU A 77 -0.19 5.68 15.18
C GLU A 77 -1.57 5.09 14.91
N ALA A 78 -1.68 3.78 14.81
CA ALA A 78 -2.95 3.11 14.53
C ALA A 78 -3.98 3.35 15.65
N GLU A 79 -3.56 3.39 16.90
CA GLU A 79 -4.45 3.79 18.01
C GLU A 79 -4.96 5.22 17.88
N ARG A 80 -4.12 6.14 17.42
CA ARG A 80 -4.50 7.52 17.14
C ARG A 80 -5.43 7.61 15.94
N TRP A 81 -5.13 6.86 14.87
CA TRP A 81 -5.95 6.83 13.67
C TRP A 81 -7.35 6.26 13.92
N LYS A 82 -7.47 5.26 14.78
CA LYS A 82 -8.77 4.71 15.18
C LYS A 82 -9.69 5.75 15.84
N LYS A 83 -9.13 6.76 16.50
CA LYS A 83 -9.88 7.83 17.17
C LYS A 83 -10.25 9.00 16.24
N GLY A 84 -9.65 9.06 15.05
CA GLY A 84 -9.87 10.11 14.06
C GLY A 84 -11.03 9.80 13.11
N ASN A 85 -11.49 10.84 12.39
CA ASN A 85 -12.56 10.72 11.39
C ASN A 85 -12.04 10.38 9.98
N TYR A 86 -10.79 10.04 9.84
CA TYR A 86 -10.17 9.69 8.56
C TYR A 86 -10.19 8.19 8.30
N LYS A 87 -10.11 7.83 7.02
CA LYS A 87 -10.11 6.44 6.55
C LYS A 87 -8.68 6.02 6.24
N VAL A 88 -8.14 5.08 7.00
CA VAL A 88 -6.81 4.54 6.74
C VAL A 88 -6.90 3.34 5.83
N LEU A 89 -6.27 3.44 4.66
CA LEU A 89 -6.11 2.36 3.68
C LEU A 89 -4.69 1.84 3.77
N ILE A 90 -4.53 0.57 4.03
CA ILE A 90 -3.23 -0.06 4.19
C ILE A 90 -3.01 -1.18 3.20
N GLY A 91 -1.80 -1.26 2.66
CA GLY A 91 -1.38 -2.29 1.72
C GLY A 91 0.12 -2.55 1.79
N GLY A 92 0.63 -3.33 0.85
CA GLY A 92 2.04 -3.68 0.76
C GLY A 92 2.34 -5.12 1.14
N ALA A 93 3.62 -5.51 1.10
CA ALA A 93 4.03 -6.89 1.33
C ALA A 93 3.84 -7.34 2.79
N GLY A 94 3.98 -6.40 3.74
CA GLY A 94 3.88 -6.68 5.18
C GLY A 94 2.47 -6.88 5.72
N VAL A 95 1.41 -6.66 4.90
CA VAL A 95 0.01 -6.77 5.41
C VAL A 95 -0.47 -8.20 5.64
N LEU A 96 0.32 -9.20 5.28
CA LEU A 96 -0.10 -10.61 5.34
C LEU A 96 -0.18 -11.17 6.76
N HIS A 97 0.47 -10.53 7.70
CA HIS A 97 0.48 -10.91 9.12
C HIS A 97 -0.32 -9.95 10.00
N ILE A 98 -1.21 -9.17 9.39
CA ILE A 98 -1.92 -8.05 9.99
C ILE A 98 -3.20 -8.44 10.73
N SER A 99 -3.63 -9.70 10.66
CA SER A 99 -4.96 -10.10 11.15
C SER A 99 -5.33 -9.57 12.54
N PRO A 100 -4.43 -9.50 13.54
CA PRO A 100 -4.78 -8.95 14.84
C PRO A 100 -5.07 -7.45 14.83
N PHE A 101 -4.61 -6.72 13.81
CA PHE A 101 -4.71 -5.25 13.71
C PHE A 101 -5.72 -4.78 12.68
N LEU A 102 -6.38 -5.68 11.96
CA LEU A 102 -7.39 -5.35 10.95
C LEU A 102 -8.45 -4.37 11.45
N PRO A 103 -8.98 -4.51 12.69
CA PRO A 103 -9.96 -3.56 13.21
C PRO A 103 -9.47 -2.12 13.38
N TRP A 104 -8.17 -1.87 13.24
CA TRP A 104 -7.57 -0.55 13.42
C TRP A 104 -7.53 0.28 12.13
N PHE A 105 -7.79 -0.34 10.99
CA PHE A 105 -7.75 0.31 9.67
C PHE A 105 -9.13 0.29 9.04
N TYR A 106 -9.42 1.29 8.24
CA TYR A 106 -10.69 1.30 7.50
C TYR A 106 -10.74 0.14 6.50
N ALA A 107 -9.67 -0.02 5.71
CA ALA A 107 -9.54 -1.17 4.81
C ALA A 107 -8.08 -1.60 4.61
N VAL A 108 -7.91 -2.90 4.38
CA VAL A 108 -6.65 -3.54 4.02
C VAL A 108 -6.76 -4.10 2.61
N ILE A 109 -5.77 -3.80 1.77
CA ILE A 109 -5.67 -4.33 0.41
C ILE A 109 -4.55 -5.37 0.37
N PHE A 110 -4.94 -6.63 0.10
CA PHE A 110 -4.00 -7.75 0.01
C PHE A 110 -3.47 -7.90 -1.42
N GLY A 111 -2.16 -7.87 -1.58
CA GLY A 111 -1.48 -8.07 -2.88
C GLY A 111 -1.32 -6.79 -3.67
N ARG A 112 -1.57 -6.85 -4.98
CA ARG A 112 -1.38 -5.73 -5.92
C ARG A 112 -2.60 -4.80 -5.87
N GLY A 113 -2.37 -3.58 -5.41
CA GLY A 113 -3.44 -2.60 -5.17
C GLY A 113 -3.78 -1.70 -6.37
N GLU A 114 -3.05 -1.78 -7.48
CA GLU A 114 -3.15 -0.85 -8.61
C GLU A 114 -4.56 -0.76 -9.19
N ASN A 115 -5.22 -1.89 -9.34
CA ASN A 115 -6.59 -1.96 -9.88
C ASN A 115 -7.68 -1.80 -8.82
N LEU A 116 -7.30 -1.78 -7.54
CA LEU A 116 -8.23 -1.78 -6.41
C LEU A 116 -8.31 -0.42 -5.73
N ILE A 117 -7.23 0.36 -5.73
CA ILE A 117 -7.16 1.59 -4.94
C ILE A 117 -8.18 2.63 -5.40
N THR A 118 -8.30 2.86 -6.70
CA THR A 118 -9.25 3.84 -7.24
C THR A 118 -10.71 3.48 -6.95
N PRO A 119 -11.19 2.24 -7.19
CA PRO A 119 -12.54 1.84 -6.79
C PRO A 119 -12.79 1.96 -5.28
N VAL A 120 -11.80 1.64 -4.43
CA VAL A 120 -11.94 1.76 -2.97
C VAL A 120 -12.08 3.24 -2.57
N VAL A 121 -11.25 4.12 -3.12
CA VAL A 121 -11.34 5.58 -2.84
C VAL A 121 -12.67 6.15 -3.32
N LYS A 122 -13.10 5.84 -4.54
CA LYS A 122 -14.42 6.24 -5.07
C LYS A 122 -15.56 5.71 -4.19
N GLY A 123 -15.43 4.51 -3.67
CA GLY A 123 -16.39 3.94 -2.73
C GLY A 123 -16.49 4.72 -1.42
N ILE A 124 -15.38 5.22 -0.90
CA ILE A 124 -15.35 6.09 0.28
C ILE A 124 -16.06 7.42 0.01
N GLU A 125 -15.77 8.06 -1.13
CA GLU A 125 -16.35 9.35 -1.50
C GLU A 125 -17.87 9.28 -1.70
N THR A 126 -18.35 8.21 -2.31
CA THR A 126 -19.78 8.03 -2.61
C THR A 126 -20.57 7.39 -1.47
N GLY A 127 -19.91 6.93 -0.42
CA GLY A 127 -20.52 6.12 0.62
C GLY A 127 -20.91 4.69 0.18
N ASN A 128 -20.54 4.29 -1.05
CA ASN A 128 -20.80 2.98 -1.62
C ASN A 128 -19.52 2.13 -1.60
N ARG A 129 -19.42 1.26 -0.61
CA ARG A 129 -18.24 0.40 -0.42
C ARG A 129 -17.95 -0.47 -1.65
N TYR A 130 -16.71 -0.47 -2.11
CA TYR A 130 -16.26 -1.35 -3.18
C TYR A 130 -15.92 -2.74 -2.61
N GLU A 131 -16.75 -3.73 -2.89
CA GLU A 131 -16.56 -5.11 -2.43
C GLU A 131 -15.62 -5.87 -3.39
N HIS A 132 -14.55 -6.45 -2.84
CA HIS A 132 -13.62 -7.30 -3.57
C HIS A 132 -12.97 -8.31 -2.64
N GLU A 133 -12.68 -9.51 -3.13
CA GLU A 133 -12.10 -10.61 -2.35
C GLU A 133 -10.70 -10.33 -1.78
N SER A 134 -10.00 -9.33 -2.31
CA SER A 134 -8.68 -8.87 -1.83
C SER A 134 -8.76 -7.59 -0.99
N VAL A 135 -9.95 -7.11 -0.66
CA VAL A 135 -10.17 -5.94 0.21
C VAL A 135 -10.88 -6.38 1.46
N CYS A 136 -10.28 -6.11 2.61
CA CYS A 136 -10.84 -6.38 3.92
C CYS A 136 -11.19 -5.07 4.61
N TYR A 137 -12.43 -4.85 4.95
CA TYR A 137 -12.87 -3.73 5.77
C TYR A 137 -12.94 -4.14 7.24
N SER A 138 -12.57 -3.22 8.14
CA SER A 138 -12.48 -3.50 9.57
C SER A 138 -13.78 -3.98 10.21
N ASP A 139 -14.92 -3.45 9.76
CA ASP A 139 -16.25 -3.75 10.30
C ASP A 139 -16.89 -5.02 9.70
N THR A 140 -16.33 -5.56 8.62
CA THR A 140 -16.77 -6.81 7.99
C THR A 140 -15.73 -7.92 8.07
N PHE A 141 -14.68 -7.69 8.86
CA PHE A 141 -13.65 -8.69 9.11
C PHE A 141 -14.26 -9.93 9.78
N SER A 142 -13.93 -11.09 9.25
CA SER A 142 -14.23 -12.38 9.88
C SER A 142 -13.01 -13.27 9.74
N GLU A 143 -12.66 -13.96 10.82
CA GLU A 143 -11.56 -14.93 10.84
C GLU A 143 -11.85 -16.13 9.92
N GLU A 144 -13.11 -16.41 9.65
CA GLU A 144 -13.53 -17.48 8.75
C GLU A 144 -13.42 -17.08 7.27
N LYS A 145 -13.38 -15.79 6.97
CA LYS A 145 -13.30 -15.29 5.59
C LYS A 145 -11.87 -15.34 5.08
N ILE A 146 -11.67 -16.14 4.04
CA ILE A 146 -10.37 -16.20 3.33
C ILE A 146 -10.31 -15.05 2.33
N TYR A 147 -9.39 -14.12 2.58
CA TYR A 147 -9.08 -13.04 1.64
C TYR A 147 -8.07 -13.50 0.61
N LYS A 148 -8.35 -13.23 -0.66
CA LYS A 148 -7.43 -13.57 -1.73
C LYS A 148 -6.41 -12.45 -1.95
N ILE A 149 -5.21 -12.85 -2.33
CA ILE A 149 -4.16 -11.91 -2.67
C ILE A 149 -4.34 -11.49 -4.12
N ALA A 150 -4.57 -10.19 -4.34
CA ALA A 150 -4.71 -9.63 -5.68
C ALA A 150 -3.43 -9.86 -6.48
N GLN A 151 -3.60 -10.42 -7.67
CA GLN A 151 -2.52 -10.69 -8.61
C GLN A 151 -2.68 -9.77 -9.83
N VAL A 152 -1.56 -9.48 -10.46
CA VAL A 152 -1.56 -8.88 -11.79
C VAL A 152 -0.76 -9.78 -12.73
N ASN A 153 -1.17 -9.80 -13.99
CA ASN A 153 -0.53 -10.64 -15.00
C ASN A 153 0.59 -9.91 -15.75
N GLU A 154 0.70 -8.60 -15.56
CA GLU A 154 1.67 -7.75 -16.23
C GLU A 154 2.36 -6.85 -15.21
N VAL A 155 3.61 -6.49 -15.51
CA VAL A 155 4.34 -5.47 -14.77
C VAL A 155 3.66 -4.11 -14.95
N TYR A 156 3.84 -3.24 -13.96
CA TYR A 156 3.39 -1.86 -14.06
C TYR A 156 4.11 -1.16 -15.23
N LYS A 157 3.35 -0.60 -16.17
CA LYS A 157 3.89 0.01 -17.39
C LYS A 157 4.23 1.50 -17.24
N GLY A 158 3.92 2.09 -16.08
CA GLY A 158 4.23 3.49 -15.80
C GLY A 158 5.70 3.70 -15.45
N GLU A 159 6.19 4.91 -15.68
CA GLU A 159 7.48 5.38 -15.20
C GLU A 159 7.27 6.27 -13.96
N ILE A 160 7.87 5.90 -12.85
CA ILE A 160 7.80 6.71 -11.62
C ILE A 160 9.08 7.52 -11.49
N LYS A 161 8.97 8.84 -11.56
CA LYS A 161 10.09 9.74 -11.39
C LYS A 161 10.51 9.74 -9.91
N LEU A 162 11.74 9.32 -9.65
CA LEU A 162 12.32 9.28 -8.31
C LEU A 162 13.14 10.54 -7.98
N SER A 163 13.82 11.10 -9.00
CA SER A 163 14.56 12.36 -8.95
C SER A 163 14.72 12.90 -10.38
N GLU A 164 15.40 14.03 -10.55
CA GLU A 164 15.66 14.58 -11.89
C GLU A 164 16.28 13.58 -12.86
N ASN A 165 17.19 12.73 -12.35
CA ASN A 165 17.98 11.79 -13.17
C ASN A 165 17.64 10.31 -12.89
N ARG A 166 16.59 10.01 -12.11
CA ARG A 166 16.23 8.63 -11.76
C ARG A 166 14.76 8.37 -11.98
N LYS A 167 14.50 7.30 -12.71
CA LYS A 167 13.15 6.75 -12.91
C LYS A 167 13.11 5.30 -12.44
N PHE A 168 11.96 4.91 -11.88
CA PHE A 168 11.65 3.51 -11.63
C PHE A 168 10.80 2.98 -12.78
N VAL A 169 11.17 1.80 -13.26
CA VAL A 169 10.41 0.99 -14.21
C VAL A 169 10.34 -0.43 -13.65
N GLU A 170 9.15 -0.97 -13.51
CA GLU A 170 8.99 -2.32 -13.00
C GLU A 170 9.40 -3.34 -14.06
N GLY A 171 10.52 -4.04 -13.85
CA GLY A 171 11.03 -5.07 -14.75
C GLY A 171 10.46 -6.46 -14.49
N ALA A 172 10.05 -6.74 -13.28
CA ALA A 172 9.46 -8.01 -12.87
C ALA A 172 8.62 -7.84 -11.60
N ILE A 173 7.70 -8.76 -11.38
CA ILE A 173 6.87 -8.85 -10.18
C ILE A 173 7.11 -10.18 -9.49
N GLY A 174 7.07 -10.19 -8.16
CA GLY A 174 7.24 -11.41 -7.39
C GLY A 174 8.70 -11.85 -7.31
N CYS A 175 8.91 -13.09 -6.97
CA CYS A 175 10.22 -13.71 -6.84
C CYS A 175 10.15 -15.15 -7.35
N ASN A 176 11.12 -15.57 -8.12
CA ASN A 176 11.21 -16.96 -8.60
C ASN A 176 11.85 -17.92 -7.59
N HIS A 177 12.47 -17.39 -6.51
CA HIS A 177 12.99 -18.19 -5.42
C HIS A 177 11.86 -18.65 -4.50
N LYS A 178 11.78 -19.94 -4.20
CA LYS A 178 10.77 -20.51 -3.31
C LYS A 178 11.37 -20.76 -1.92
N CYS A 179 11.86 -19.71 -1.28
CA CYS A 179 12.42 -19.81 0.07
C CYS A 179 11.35 -20.20 1.09
N LEU A 180 11.57 -21.25 1.86
CA LEU A 180 10.57 -21.82 2.79
C LEU A 180 10.09 -20.84 3.87
N PHE A 181 10.91 -19.86 4.24
CA PHE A 181 10.60 -18.86 5.27
C PHE A 181 10.02 -17.55 4.73
N CYS A 182 9.87 -17.41 3.41
CA CYS A 182 9.50 -16.15 2.79
C CYS A 182 8.06 -16.15 2.29
N GLY A 183 7.17 -15.52 3.05
CA GLY A 183 5.76 -15.35 2.65
C GLY A 183 5.58 -14.63 1.32
N TYR A 184 6.48 -13.69 0.96
CA TYR A 184 6.41 -12.94 -0.29
C TYR A 184 6.44 -13.85 -1.53
N THR A 185 7.35 -14.84 -1.55
CA THR A 185 7.54 -15.76 -2.69
C THR A 185 6.33 -16.66 -2.93
N TRP A 186 5.71 -17.15 -1.86
CA TRP A 186 4.61 -18.11 -1.96
C TRP A 186 3.27 -17.47 -2.33
N GLN A 187 3.16 -16.17 -2.14
CA GLN A 187 1.90 -15.45 -2.32
C GLN A 187 1.81 -14.73 -3.66
N ARG A 188 2.91 -14.58 -4.38
CA ARG A 188 2.96 -13.81 -5.62
C ARG A 188 3.50 -14.64 -6.76
N LYS A 189 2.72 -14.69 -7.84
CA LYS A 189 3.20 -15.28 -9.09
C LYS A 189 4.34 -14.42 -9.63
N PHE A 190 5.45 -15.06 -10.00
CA PHE A 190 6.52 -14.39 -10.71
C PHE A 190 6.09 -14.06 -12.14
N VAL A 191 6.19 -12.80 -12.51
CA VAL A 191 5.92 -12.28 -13.85
C VAL A 191 7.10 -11.44 -14.29
N SER A 192 7.75 -11.81 -15.38
CA SER A 192 8.78 -11.01 -16.02
C SER A 192 8.55 -10.96 -17.53
N PRO A 193 8.42 -9.76 -18.12
CA PRO A 193 8.34 -9.59 -19.56
C PRO A 193 9.69 -9.81 -20.26
N ASN A 194 10.80 -9.71 -19.53
CA ASN A 194 12.14 -9.80 -20.06
C ASN A 194 12.74 -11.20 -19.88
N LYS A 195 13.21 -11.81 -20.97
CA LYS A 195 13.93 -13.10 -20.96
C LYS A 195 15.20 -13.07 -20.08
N TYR A 196 15.78 -11.92 -19.85
CA TYR A 196 16.99 -11.74 -19.03
C TYR A 196 16.81 -12.01 -17.53
N TYR A 197 15.56 -12.03 -17.02
CA TYR A 197 15.29 -12.39 -15.63
C TYR A 197 14.87 -13.85 -15.43
N LYS A 198 14.87 -14.64 -16.49
CA LYS A 198 14.81 -16.10 -16.34
C LYS A 198 16.20 -16.54 -15.88
N MET A 199 16.38 -16.70 -14.56
CA MET A 199 17.50 -17.47 -14.06
C MET A 199 17.35 -18.88 -14.64
N GLU A 200 18.32 -19.31 -15.40
CA GLU A 200 18.43 -20.72 -15.81
C GLU A 200 18.45 -21.54 -14.53
N ASP A 201 17.57 -22.54 -14.45
CA ASP A 201 17.55 -23.50 -13.36
C ASP A 201 18.92 -24.18 -13.32
N SER A 202 19.74 -23.80 -12.33
CA SER A 202 21.01 -24.46 -12.02
C SER A 202 20.80 -25.49 -10.92
#